data_4110bc79037e24c20dccbc2aa07b2eec
#
_entry.id   4110bc79037e24c20dccbc2aa07b2eec
#
_cell.length_a   1.000
_cell.length_b   1.000
_cell.length_c   1.000
_cell.angle_alpha   90.00
_cell.angle_beta   90.00
_cell.angle_gamma   90.00
#
_symmetry.space_group_name_H-M   'P 1'
#
loop_
_entity.id
_entity.type
_entity.pdbx_description
1 polymer ?
#
loop_
_entity_poly.entity_id
_entity_poly.type
_entity_poly.pdbx_seq_one_letter_code
_entity_poly.pdbx_strand_id
1 'polypeptide(L)'
;MDFQTRMRRIHDFLKPYQNIWQNEIMLLYPNCFDHFPSDWLDEISQIDNTSDLLALEKKYYKGLLKNKELIDFYQEIENLTQFPRPPSFPPFSEDKYTWIKITPKKKHEIQKLAPLINEYYKSQNVERIIDIGGGIGLLSQTLAKSYQHKIISLDMDQVLQSTGEARFKKYGGGQTTLEFKHVRVSGEEAKFLVELQPQRMTVGLHTCGSLAVDQIRASAENNLKAIISLGCCYLKLSEDGSDQNISLFSQSFSSPLVMNPFALTLACGAHRKVSHKSISFKRQVKFYRYTLHTLLADHYQHSELIIF
;
A
#
# COMPACT_ATOMS: atom_id res chain seq x y z
N MET A 1 5.28 1.04 -21.38
CA MET A 1 6.52 1.24 -20.59
C MET A 1 6.68 0.02 -19.70
N ASP A 2 7.82 -0.64 -19.78
CA ASP A 2 8.13 -1.77 -18.90
C ASP A 2 8.37 -1.30 -17.45
N PHE A 3 8.37 -2.26 -16.53
CA PHE A 3 8.48 -1.98 -15.09
C PHE A 3 9.81 -1.33 -14.71
N GLN A 4 10.92 -1.79 -15.29
CA GLN A 4 12.26 -1.28 -14.95
C GLN A 4 12.43 0.18 -15.40
N THR A 5 12.00 0.50 -16.63
CA THR A 5 11.99 1.88 -17.15
C THR A 5 11.13 2.79 -16.30
N ARG A 6 9.96 2.31 -15.86
CA ARG A 6 9.08 3.09 -14.98
C ARG A 6 9.73 3.35 -13.62
N MET A 7 10.31 2.33 -13.00
CA MET A 7 11.01 2.48 -11.71
C MET A 7 12.19 3.45 -11.81
N ARG A 8 12.96 3.41 -12.91
CA ARG A 8 14.05 4.36 -13.16
C ARG A 8 13.51 5.79 -13.24
N ARG A 9 12.46 6.03 -14.00
CA ARG A 9 11.84 7.36 -14.08
C ARG A 9 11.32 7.86 -12.73
N ILE A 10 10.70 6.99 -11.92
CA ILE A 10 10.26 7.34 -10.58
C ILE A 10 11.45 7.73 -9.70
N HIS A 11 12.54 6.95 -9.75
CA HIS A 11 13.76 7.26 -9.02
C HIS A 11 14.34 8.63 -9.42
N ASP A 12 14.56 8.84 -10.73
CA ASP A 12 15.18 10.05 -11.25
C ASP A 12 14.32 11.30 -10.98
N PHE A 13 12.99 11.13 -10.97
CA PHE A 13 12.06 12.19 -10.61
C PHE A 13 12.07 12.50 -9.11
N LEU A 14 12.07 11.50 -8.23
CA LEU A 14 11.97 11.72 -6.79
C LEU A 14 13.29 12.13 -6.15
N LYS A 15 14.43 11.68 -6.69
CA LYS A 15 15.75 11.87 -6.10
C LYS A 15 16.14 13.33 -5.88
N PRO A 16 15.97 14.25 -6.84
CA PRO A 16 16.27 15.67 -6.64
C PRO A 16 15.48 16.32 -5.51
N TYR A 17 14.29 15.83 -5.24
CA TYR A 17 13.36 16.38 -4.23
C TYR A 17 13.38 15.62 -2.91
N GLN A 18 14.36 14.73 -2.70
CA GLN A 18 14.40 13.84 -1.53
C GLN A 18 14.31 14.60 -0.20
N ASN A 19 14.98 15.74 -0.07
CA ASN A 19 14.95 16.56 1.15
C ASN A 19 13.57 17.20 1.42
N ILE A 20 12.72 17.35 0.39
CA ILE A 20 11.37 17.91 0.54
C ILE A 20 10.40 16.89 1.13
N TRP A 21 10.45 15.63 0.66
CA TRP A 21 9.44 14.64 1.03
C TRP A 21 9.88 13.67 2.14
N GLN A 22 11.15 13.66 2.53
CA GLN A 22 11.64 12.78 3.60
C GLN A 22 11.43 13.32 5.01
N ASN A 23 11.23 14.62 5.18
CA ASN A 23 11.17 15.23 6.49
C ASN A 23 9.84 15.95 6.76
N GLU A 24 9.37 15.89 8.00
CA GLU A 24 8.36 16.84 8.47
C GLU A 24 9.01 18.23 8.44
N ILE A 25 8.40 19.15 7.74
CA ILE A 25 8.98 20.47 7.43
C ILE A 25 9.45 21.23 8.69
N MET A 26 8.71 21.12 9.78
CA MET A 26 9.03 21.83 11.04
C MET A 26 10.20 21.21 11.82
N LEU A 27 10.64 19.98 11.49
CA LEU A 27 11.87 19.44 12.04
C LEU A 27 13.11 20.15 11.52
N LEU A 28 12.98 20.92 10.44
CA LEU A 28 14.05 21.70 9.83
C LEU A 28 14.03 23.17 10.29
N TYR A 29 13.16 23.55 11.22
CA TYR A 29 13.07 24.93 11.73
C TYR A 29 14.42 25.40 12.33
N PRO A 30 14.90 26.63 12.02
CA PRO A 30 14.24 27.68 11.24
C PRO A 30 14.35 27.54 9.71
N ASN A 31 15.11 26.61 9.20
CA ASN A 31 15.46 26.45 7.77
C ASN A 31 14.44 25.58 7.00
N CYS A 32 13.15 25.68 7.37
CA CYS A 32 12.07 24.80 6.89
C CYS A 32 11.95 24.74 5.36
N PHE A 33 12.28 25.83 4.68
CA PHE A 33 12.02 26.01 3.25
C PHE A 33 13.27 26.04 2.38
N ASP A 34 14.46 25.87 2.94
CA ASP A 34 15.75 25.99 2.22
C ASP A 34 15.91 24.98 1.07
N HIS A 35 15.17 23.86 1.15
CA HIS A 35 15.21 22.82 0.12
C HIS A 35 14.16 22.98 -0.98
N PHE A 36 13.27 23.98 -0.85
CA PHE A 36 12.24 24.24 -1.85
C PHE A 36 12.73 25.30 -2.86
N PRO A 37 12.40 25.17 -4.15
CA PRO A 37 12.58 26.25 -5.09
C PRO A 37 11.82 27.49 -4.62
N SER A 38 12.50 28.65 -4.56
CA SER A 38 11.92 29.90 -4.01
C SER A 38 10.68 30.34 -4.75
N ASP A 39 10.70 30.26 -6.08
CA ASP A 39 9.59 30.64 -6.94
C ASP A 39 8.36 29.71 -6.80
N TRP A 40 8.55 28.44 -6.40
CA TRP A 40 7.45 27.57 -6.02
C TRP A 40 6.81 28.02 -4.71
N LEU A 41 7.63 28.42 -3.71
CA LEU A 41 7.14 28.92 -2.44
C LEU A 41 6.36 30.23 -2.62
N ASP A 42 6.88 31.13 -3.44
CA ASP A 42 6.23 32.40 -3.75
C ASP A 42 4.84 32.18 -4.34
N GLU A 43 4.68 31.25 -5.27
CA GLU A 43 3.39 30.93 -5.86
C GLU A 43 2.46 30.20 -4.90
N ILE A 44 2.95 29.17 -4.20
CA ILE A 44 2.14 28.37 -3.27
C ILE A 44 1.68 29.21 -2.07
N SER A 45 2.51 30.15 -1.61
CA SER A 45 2.18 31.02 -0.48
C SER A 45 0.96 31.92 -0.74
N GLN A 46 0.64 32.19 -2.00
CA GLN A 46 -0.53 32.97 -2.41
C GLN A 46 -1.83 32.16 -2.39
N ILE A 47 -1.75 30.83 -2.19
CA ILE A 47 -2.92 29.96 -2.14
C ILE A 47 -3.38 29.79 -0.69
N ASP A 48 -4.30 30.63 -0.25
CA ASP A 48 -4.79 30.65 1.12
C ASP A 48 -6.16 30.00 1.30
N ASN A 49 -6.97 29.91 0.26
CA ASN A 49 -8.32 29.36 0.36
C ASN A 49 -8.37 27.83 0.28
N THR A 50 -9.30 27.24 1.02
CA THR A 50 -9.45 25.78 1.14
C THR A 50 -9.85 25.11 -0.18
N SER A 51 -10.53 25.83 -1.08
CA SER A 51 -10.97 25.26 -2.38
C SER A 51 -9.79 25.00 -3.29
N ASP A 52 -8.86 25.95 -3.38
CA ASP A 52 -7.66 25.81 -4.22
C ASP A 52 -6.69 24.77 -3.64
N LEU A 53 -6.53 24.73 -2.32
CA LEU A 53 -5.77 23.66 -1.66
C LEU A 53 -6.38 22.27 -1.92
N LEU A 54 -7.71 22.17 -1.91
CA LEU A 54 -8.39 20.94 -2.27
C LEU A 54 -8.21 20.59 -3.74
N ALA A 55 -8.16 21.58 -4.62
CA ALA A 55 -7.88 21.39 -6.05
C ALA A 55 -6.47 20.83 -6.27
N LEU A 56 -5.46 21.39 -5.61
CA LEU A 56 -4.08 20.89 -5.67
C LEU A 56 -3.98 19.44 -5.17
N GLU A 57 -4.57 19.13 -4.02
CA GLU A 57 -4.59 17.76 -3.47
C GLU A 57 -5.27 16.75 -4.42
N LYS A 58 -6.22 17.19 -5.22
CA LYS A 58 -6.90 16.39 -6.25
C LYS A 58 -6.23 16.45 -7.61
N LYS A 59 -5.04 17.05 -7.71
CA LYS A 59 -4.27 17.24 -8.94
C LYS A 59 -4.97 18.14 -9.97
N TYR A 60 -5.89 19.03 -9.56
CA TYR A 60 -6.51 20.05 -10.41
C TYR A 60 -5.67 21.34 -10.39
N TYR A 61 -4.42 21.27 -10.81
CA TYR A 61 -3.47 22.39 -10.80
C TYR A 61 -3.55 23.26 -12.05
N LYS A 62 -4.11 22.75 -13.14
CA LYS A 62 -4.22 23.46 -14.42
C LYS A 62 -5.16 24.68 -14.26
N GLY A 63 -4.64 25.86 -14.58
CA GLY A 63 -5.34 27.13 -14.39
C GLY A 63 -5.22 27.72 -12.98
N LEU A 64 -4.73 26.98 -12.00
CA LEU A 64 -4.44 27.46 -10.66
C LEU A 64 -2.98 27.90 -10.52
N LEU A 65 -2.06 27.12 -11.05
CA LEU A 65 -0.63 27.39 -11.03
C LEU A 65 -0.20 28.11 -12.33
N LYS A 66 0.80 28.99 -12.22
CA LYS A 66 1.40 29.75 -13.32
C LYS A 66 2.86 29.39 -13.55
N ASN A 67 3.59 29.02 -12.48
CA ASN A 67 4.98 28.60 -12.58
C ASN A 67 5.09 27.34 -13.42
N LYS A 68 5.86 27.42 -14.52
CA LYS A 68 5.97 26.32 -15.47
C LYS A 68 6.63 25.10 -14.86
N GLU A 69 7.70 25.27 -14.08
CA GLU A 69 8.41 24.12 -13.48
C GLU A 69 7.52 23.40 -12.46
N LEU A 70 6.75 24.12 -11.66
CA LEU A 70 5.80 23.55 -10.73
C LEU A 70 4.66 22.83 -11.45
N ILE A 71 4.17 23.35 -12.57
CA ILE A 71 3.19 22.68 -13.43
C ILE A 71 3.77 21.38 -14.00
N ASP A 72 5.00 21.45 -14.55
CA ASP A 72 5.69 20.30 -15.12
C ASP A 72 5.93 19.21 -14.05
N PHE A 73 6.27 19.61 -12.82
CA PHE A 73 6.38 18.71 -11.66
C PHE A 73 5.05 17.97 -11.37
N TYR A 74 3.94 18.68 -11.29
CA TYR A 74 2.62 18.05 -11.08
C TYR A 74 2.22 17.16 -12.26
N GLN A 75 2.54 17.55 -13.48
CA GLN A 75 2.28 16.74 -14.66
C GLN A 75 3.07 15.44 -14.68
N GLU A 76 4.33 15.48 -14.26
CA GLU A 76 5.13 14.25 -14.16
C GLU A 76 4.63 13.34 -13.02
N ILE A 77 4.20 13.87 -11.88
CA ILE A 77 3.50 13.07 -10.87
C ILE A 77 2.26 12.40 -11.46
N GLU A 78 1.47 13.10 -12.24
CA GLU A 78 0.28 12.56 -12.89
C GLU A 78 0.67 11.41 -13.84
N ASN A 79 1.68 11.61 -14.68
CA ASN A 79 2.19 10.60 -15.60
C ASN A 79 2.71 9.35 -14.89
N LEU A 80 3.53 9.53 -13.86
CA LEU A 80 4.13 8.44 -13.08
C LEU A 80 3.11 7.66 -12.25
N THR A 81 2.00 8.29 -11.86
CA THR A 81 0.92 7.66 -11.07
C THR A 81 -0.21 7.08 -11.92
N GLN A 82 -0.11 7.12 -13.25
CA GLN A 82 -1.06 6.43 -14.12
C GLN A 82 -0.77 4.92 -14.13
N PHE A 83 -1.71 4.14 -13.62
CA PHE A 83 -1.68 2.69 -13.67
C PHE A 83 -2.80 2.14 -14.54
N PRO A 84 -2.58 1.02 -15.22
CA PRO A 84 -3.65 0.32 -15.91
C PRO A 84 -4.78 0.02 -14.91
N ARG A 85 -6.00 0.31 -15.31
CA ARG A 85 -7.16 -0.09 -14.50
C ARG A 85 -7.37 -1.60 -14.68
N PRO A 86 -7.58 -2.35 -13.58
CA PRO A 86 -7.93 -3.75 -13.71
C PRO A 86 -9.24 -3.87 -14.48
N PRO A 87 -9.40 -4.94 -15.29
CA PRO A 87 -10.65 -5.20 -15.97
C PRO A 87 -11.80 -5.33 -14.98
N SER A 88 -13.00 -4.93 -15.39
CA SER A 88 -14.21 -5.12 -14.60
C SER A 88 -14.75 -6.53 -14.83
N PHE A 89 -14.99 -7.26 -13.76
CA PHE A 89 -15.57 -8.60 -13.80
C PHE A 89 -16.99 -8.58 -13.25
N PRO A 90 -17.87 -9.45 -13.77
CA PRO A 90 -19.21 -9.58 -13.22
C PRO A 90 -19.13 -10.05 -11.76
N PRO A 91 -20.09 -9.62 -10.93
CA PRO A 91 -20.18 -10.11 -9.56
C PRO A 91 -20.43 -11.62 -9.55
N PHE A 92 -19.83 -12.31 -8.59
CA PHE A 92 -20.08 -13.72 -8.38
C PHE A 92 -21.35 -13.95 -7.55
N SER A 93 -21.88 -15.17 -7.59
CA SER A 93 -23.00 -15.56 -6.74
C SER A 93 -22.60 -15.56 -5.27
N GLU A 94 -23.30 -14.77 -4.47
CA GLU A 94 -23.03 -14.60 -3.05
C GLU A 94 -23.94 -15.50 -2.21
N ASP A 95 -23.34 -16.29 -1.34
CA ASP A 95 -24.09 -16.99 -0.28
C ASP A 95 -24.28 -16.04 0.91
N LYS A 96 -25.51 -16.00 1.45
CA LYS A 96 -25.85 -15.19 2.63
C LYS A 96 -24.96 -15.43 3.86
N TYR A 97 -24.41 -16.62 3.99
CA TYR A 97 -23.52 -16.98 5.11
C TYR A 97 -22.09 -16.51 4.94
N THR A 98 -21.67 -16.15 3.72
CA THR A 98 -20.31 -15.68 3.43
C THR A 98 -19.99 -14.40 4.20
N TRP A 99 -20.99 -13.52 4.37
CA TRP A 99 -20.79 -12.17 4.92
C TRP A 99 -21.20 -12.00 6.38
N ILE A 100 -21.49 -13.07 7.10
CA ILE A 100 -21.86 -12.98 8.53
C ILE A 100 -20.67 -12.38 9.32
N LYS A 101 -20.94 -11.30 10.06
CA LYS A 101 -19.96 -10.58 10.90
C LYS A 101 -18.74 -10.06 10.13
N ILE A 102 -18.92 -9.68 8.87
CA ILE A 102 -17.85 -9.09 8.04
C ILE A 102 -18.12 -7.61 7.82
N THR A 103 -17.06 -6.79 7.96
CA THR A 103 -17.17 -5.34 7.76
C THR A 103 -17.46 -5.01 6.29
N PRO A 104 -18.19 -3.91 6.00
CA PRO A 104 -18.49 -3.50 4.63
C PRO A 104 -17.23 -3.30 3.78
N LYS A 105 -16.15 -2.78 4.37
CA LYS A 105 -14.85 -2.61 3.71
C LYS A 105 -14.31 -3.97 3.23
N LYS A 106 -14.21 -4.95 4.12
CA LYS A 106 -13.68 -6.29 3.80
C LYS A 106 -14.54 -7.01 2.76
N LYS A 107 -15.86 -6.88 2.88
CA LYS A 107 -16.80 -7.38 1.86
C LYS A 107 -16.47 -6.80 0.50
N HIS A 108 -16.36 -5.46 0.39
CA HIS A 108 -16.06 -4.77 -0.85
C HIS A 108 -14.74 -5.22 -1.47
N GLU A 109 -13.69 -5.34 -0.65
CA GLU A 109 -12.36 -5.80 -1.09
C GLU A 109 -12.44 -7.20 -1.72
N ILE A 110 -13.08 -8.14 -1.04
CA ILE A 110 -13.23 -9.52 -1.53
C ILE A 110 -14.09 -9.57 -2.79
N GLN A 111 -15.20 -8.82 -2.85
CA GLN A 111 -16.07 -8.75 -4.01
C GLN A 111 -15.35 -8.27 -5.27
N LYS A 112 -14.34 -7.39 -5.12
CA LYS A 112 -13.53 -6.91 -6.25
C LYS A 112 -12.39 -7.86 -6.59
N LEU A 113 -11.77 -8.48 -5.59
CA LEU A 113 -10.59 -9.30 -5.77
C LEU A 113 -10.89 -10.73 -6.23
N ALA A 114 -11.95 -11.34 -5.71
CA ALA A 114 -12.26 -12.74 -6.02
C ALA A 114 -12.51 -13.01 -7.51
N PRO A 115 -13.25 -12.18 -8.27
CA PRO A 115 -13.40 -12.36 -9.72
C PRO A 115 -12.08 -12.23 -10.48
N LEU A 116 -11.19 -11.31 -10.06
CA LEU A 116 -9.86 -11.14 -10.66
C LEU A 116 -9.00 -12.39 -10.44
N ILE A 117 -8.99 -12.92 -9.22
CA ILE A 117 -8.26 -14.16 -8.91
C ILE A 117 -8.80 -15.32 -9.74
N ASN A 118 -10.12 -15.46 -9.87
CA ASN A 118 -10.75 -16.50 -10.67
C ASN A 118 -10.32 -16.43 -12.15
N GLU A 119 -10.20 -15.22 -12.71
CA GLU A 119 -9.73 -15.03 -14.08
C GLU A 119 -8.29 -15.51 -14.26
N TYR A 120 -7.38 -15.09 -13.37
CA TYR A 120 -5.99 -15.55 -13.41
C TYR A 120 -5.85 -17.05 -13.12
N TYR A 121 -6.66 -17.59 -12.22
CA TYR A 121 -6.70 -19.03 -11.96
C TYR A 121 -6.98 -19.83 -13.23
N LYS A 122 -7.96 -19.39 -14.02
CA LYS A 122 -8.36 -20.05 -15.27
C LYS A 122 -7.37 -19.80 -16.40
N SER A 123 -7.03 -18.52 -16.66
CA SER A 123 -6.20 -18.14 -17.79
C SER A 123 -4.76 -18.65 -17.71
N GLN A 124 -4.23 -18.84 -16.49
CA GLN A 124 -2.88 -19.36 -16.25
C GLN A 124 -2.86 -20.88 -15.97
N ASN A 125 -4.01 -21.58 -16.04
CA ASN A 125 -4.13 -22.98 -15.68
C ASN A 125 -3.53 -23.30 -14.30
N VAL A 126 -3.95 -22.54 -13.28
CA VAL A 126 -3.51 -22.73 -11.91
C VAL A 126 -4.19 -23.96 -11.32
N GLU A 127 -3.43 -24.78 -10.58
CA GLU A 127 -3.99 -25.97 -9.92
C GLU A 127 -4.44 -25.67 -8.49
N ARG A 128 -3.77 -24.73 -7.81
CA ARG A 128 -4.05 -24.40 -6.40
C ARG A 128 -3.64 -22.96 -6.08
N ILE A 129 -4.41 -22.32 -5.22
CA ILE A 129 -4.14 -20.99 -4.67
C ILE A 129 -3.52 -21.13 -3.29
N ILE A 130 -2.51 -20.32 -2.99
CA ILE A 130 -1.94 -20.15 -1.67
C ILE A 130 -2.33 -18.76 -1.17
N ASP A 131 -3.19 -18.68 -0.17
CA ASP A 131 -3.62 -17.40 0.46
C ASP A 131 -2.68 -17.05 1.59
N ILE A 132 -1.85 -16.03 1.39
CA ILE A 132 -0.80 -15.59 2.29
C ILE A 132 -1.36 -14.60 3.32
N GLY A 133 -1.16 -14.90 4.61
CA GLY A 133 -1.74 -14.09 5.68
C GLY A 133 -3.26 -14.13 5.67
N GLY A 134 -3.83 -15.31 5.40
CA GLY A 134 -5.27 -15.49 5.18
C GLY A 134 -6.14 -15.21 6.41
N GLY A 135 -5.55 -15.18 7.61
CA GLY A 135 -6.28 -14.98 8.87
C GLY A 135 -7.34 -16.05 9.08
N ILE A 136 -8.61 -15.65 9.22
CA ILE A 136 -9.74 -16.59 9.26
C ILE A 136 -10.19 -17.09 7.87
N GLY A 137 -9.41 -16.81 6.82
CA GLY A 137 -9.63 -17.33 5.47
C GLY A 137 -10.85 -16.80 4.75
N LEU A 138 -11.28 -15.56 4.94
CA LEU A 138 -12.50 -15.02 4.30
C LEU A 138 -12.41 -15.01 2.78
N LEU A 139 -11.27 -14.61 2.22
CA LEU A 139 -11.00 -14.64 0.79
C LEU A 139 -10.98 -16.09 0.30
N SER A 140 -10.22 -16.96 0.98
CA SER A 140 -10.11 -18.39 0.69
C SER A 140 -11.47 -19.08 0.71
N GLN A 141 -12.28 -18.83 1.76
CA GLN A 141 -13.64 -19.39 1.86
C GLN A 141 -14.53 -18.93 0.71
N THR A 142 -14.44 -17.66 0.31
CA THR A 142 -15.21 -17.13 -0.83
C THR A 142 -14.79 -17.80 -2.14
N LEU A 143 -13.50 -17.93 -2.40
CA LEU A 143 -12.97 -18.57 -3.61
C LEU A 143 -13.31 -20.07 -3.66
N ALA A 144 -13.23 -20.77 -2.54
CA ALA A 144 -13.61 -22.18 -2.45
C ALA A 144 -15.10 -22.39 -2.71
N LYS A 145 -15.97 -21.55 -2.12
CA LYS A 145 -17.43 -21.69 -2.24
C LYS A 145 -17.97 -21.23 -3.59
N SER A 146 -17.55 -20.06 -4.06
CA SER A 146 -18.13 -19.44 -5.25
C SER A 146 -17.53 -19.94 -6.57
N TYR A 147 -16.27 -20.42 -6.52
CA TYR A 147 -15.54 -20.85 -7.72
C TYR A 147 -15.02 -22.28 -7.63
N GLN A 148 -15.16 -22.96 -6.50
CA GLN A 148 -14.69 -24.32 -6.26
C GLN A 148 -13.16 -24.50 -6.44
N HIS A 149 -12.40 -23.43 -6.21
CA HIS A 149 -10.95 -23.48 -6.29
C HIS A 149 -10.34 -24.29 -5.16
N LYS A 150 -9.21 -24.95 -5.43
CA LYS A 150 -8.39 -25.60 -4.41
C LYS A 150 -7.47 -24.58 -3.76
N ILE A 151 -7.52 -24.44 -2.43
CA ILE A 151 -6.84 -23.37 -1.73
C ILE A 151 -6.15 -23.89 -0.48
N ILE A 152 -4.99 -23.31 -0.17
CA ILE A 152 -4.31 -23.44 1.11
C ILE A 152 -4.25 -22.02 1.71
N SER A 153 -4.88 -21.84 2.87
CA SER A 153 -4.76 -20.59 3.64
C SER A 153 -3.61 -20.74 4.64
N LEU A 154 -2.65 -19.83 4.56
CA LEU A 154 -1.48 -19.78 5.44
C LEU A 154 -1.55 -18.56 6.34
N ASP A 155 -1.39 -18.74 7.64
CA ASP A 155 -1.23 -17.67 8.61
C ASP A 155 -0.36 -18.12 9.79
N MET A 156 0.38 -17.18 10.37
CA MET A 156 1.18 -17.43 11.56
C MET A 156 0.37 -17.45 12.86
N ASP A 157 -0.87 -17.02 12.81
CA ASP A 157 -1.79 -17.04 13.95
C ASP A 157 -2.65 -18.31 13.93
N GLN A 158 -2.30 -19.26 14.79
CA GLN A 158 -3.01 -20.53 14.91
C GLN A 158 -4.47 -20.36 15.33
N VAL A 159 -4.79 -19.35 16.14
CA VAL A 159 -6.15 -19.10 16.62
C VAL A 159 -7.03 -18.65 15.47
N LEU A 160 -6.52 -17.77 14.63
CA LEU A 160 -7.23 -17.33 13.41
C LEU A 160 -7.46 -18.50 12.45
N GLN A 161 -6.45 -19.35 12.21
CA GLN A 161 -6.58 -20.51 11.34
C GLN A 161 -7.62 -21.50 11.88
N SER A 162 -7.58 -21.85 13.17
CA SER A 162 -8.57 -22.73 13.80
C SER A 162 -9.99 -22.14 13.75
N THR A 163 -10.12 -20.83 13.97
CA THR A 163 -11.40 -20.10 13.85
C THR A 163 -11.93 -20.17 12.42
N GLY A 164 -11.05 -19.98 11.44
CA GLY A 164 -11.37 -20.05 10.01
C GLY A 164 -11.84 -21.45 9.61
N GLU A 165 -11.15 -22.47 10.05
CA GLU A 165 -11.51 -23.87 9.80
C GLU A 165 -12.88 -24.22 10.40
N ALA A 166 -13.12 -23.86 11.66
CA ALA A 166 -14.41 -24.07 12.32
C ALA A 166 -15.55 -23.32 11.59
N ARG A 167 -15.28 -22.09 11.16
CA ARG A 167 -16.24 -21.31 10.35
C ARG A 167 -16.52 -21.99 9.01
N PHE A 168 -15.50 -22.48 8.32
CA PHE A 168 -15.65 -23.14 7.03
C PHE A 168 -16.42 -24.47 7.17
N LYS A 169 -16.15 -25.27 8.20
CA LYS A 169 -16.93 -26.46 8.53
C LYS A 169 -18.42 -26.12 8.75
N LYS A 170 -18.71 -25.03 9.46
CA LYS A 170 -20.07 -24.60 9.75
C LYS A 170 -20.84 -24.06 8.54
N TYR A 171 -20.19 -23.32 7.67
CA TYR A 171 -20.83 -22.54 6.60
C TYR A 171 -20.34 -22.89 5.18
N GLY A 172 -19.36 -23.78 5.05
CA GLY A 172 -18.68 -24.11 3.81
C GLY A 172 -19.42 -25.09 2.89
N GLY A 173 -20.53 -25.68 3.33
CA GLY A 173 -21.35 -26.55 2.48
C GLY A 173 -20.70 -27.93 2.19
N GLY A 174 -19.81 -28.43 3.06
CA GLY A 174 -19.20 -29.76 2.90
C GLY A 174 -18.06 -29.82 1.87
N GLN A 175 -17.58 -28.69 1.39
CA GLN A 175 -16.48 -28.65 0.43
C GLN A 175 -15.13 -28.98 1.09
N THR A 176 -14.30 -29.75 0.40
CA THR A 176 -12.95 -30.18 0.85
C THR A 176 -11.81 -29.45 0.14
N THR A 177 -12.13 -28.36 -0.54
CA THR A 177 -11.18 -27.65 -1.40
C THR A 177 -10.31 -26.61 -0.68
N LEU A 178 -10.55 -26.37 0.61
CA LEU A 178 -9.82 -25.39 1.43
C LEU A 178 -9.12 -26.09 2.61
N GLU A 179 -7.82 -25.90 2.69
CA GLU A 179 -6.97 -26.32 3.80
C GLU A 179 -6.51 -25.10 4.59
N PHE A 180 -6.46 -25.19 5.92
CA PHE A 180 -5.91 -24.17 6.80
C PHE A 180 -4.61 -24.68 7.41
N LYS A 181 -3.53 -23.90 7.29
CA LYS A 181 -2.22 -24.30 7.81
C LYS A 181 -1.60 -23.17 8.64
N HIS A 182 -1.22 -23.50 9.86
CA HIS A 182 -0.42 -22.63 10.74
C HIS A 182 1.02 -22.61 10.25
N VAL A 183 1.40 -21.58 9.50
CA VAL A 183 2.73 -21.44 8.88
C VAL A 183 3.14 -19.97 8.89
N ARG A 184 4.35 -19.70 9.35
CA ARG A 184 4.99 -18.39 9.15
C ARG A 184 5.48 -18.32 7.70
N VAL A 185 5.09 -17.25 7.01
CA VAL A 185 5.56 -17.00 5.64
C VAL A 185 6.87 -16.23 5.72
N SER A 186 7.95 -16.87 5.31
CA SER A 186 9.28 -16.25 5.13
C SER A 186 10.07 -17.04 4.10
N GLY A 187 11.07 -16.43 3.49
CA GLY A 187 11.93 -17.07 2.49
C GLY A 187 12.76 -18.26 3.03
N GLU A 188 12.81 -18.44 4.34
CA GLU A 188 13.57 -19.51 5.02
C GLU A 188 12.68 -20.61 5.61
N GLU A 189 11.36 -20.40 5.69
CA GLU A 189 10.45 -21.35 6.33
C GLU A 189 10.12 -22.53 5.41
N ALA A 190 10.67 -23.70 5.72
CA ALA A 190 10.51 -24.90 4.90
C ALA A 190 9.04 -25.30 4.69
N LYS A 191 8.16 -25.11 5.69
CA LYS A 191 6.73 -25.42 5.57
C LYS A 191 6.01 -24.48 4.59
N PHE A 192 6.52 -23.27 4.40
CA PHE A 192 6.04 -22.36 3.38
C PHE A 192 6.59 -22.73 2.00
N LEU A 193 7.90 -22.94 1.90
CA LEU A 193 8.58 -23.21 0.63
C LEU A 193 8.05 -24.49 -0.05
N VAL A 194 7.70 -25.52 0.68
CA VAL A 194 7.12 -26.75 0.12
C VAL A 194 5.78 -26.52 -0.59
N GLU A 195 5.07 -25.46 -0.22
CA GLU A 195 3.81 -25.09 -0.89
C GLU A 195 4.04 -24.32 -2.20
N LEU A 196 5.25 -23.83 -2.47
CA LEU A 196 5.57 -23.06 -3.65
C LEU A 196 5.93 -23.97 -4.83
N GLN A 197 4.92 -24.43 -5.54
CA GLN A 197 5.07 -25.29 -6.72
C GLN A 197 4.69 -24.51 -7.99
N PRO A 198 5.36 -24.74 -9.14
CA PRO A 198 5.16 -23.95 -10.35
C PRO A 198 3.73 -23.87 -10.86
N GLN A 199 2.89 -24.88 -10.59
CA GLN A 199 1.48 -24.88 -11.01
C GLN A 199 0.54 -24.10 -10.07
N ARG A 200 1.07 -23.46 -9.05
CA ARG A 200 0.32 -22.71 -8.06
C ARG A 200 0.40 -21.21 -8.30
N MET A 201 -0.47 -20.46 -7.64
CA MET A 201 -0.40 -19.00 -7.49
C MET A 201 -0.45 -18.59 -6.04
N THR A 202 0.15 -17.47 -5.70
CA THR A 202 -0.05 -16.85 -4.39
C THR A 202 -0.99 -15.65 -4.48
N VAL A 203 -1.84 -15.52 -3.48
CA VAL A 203 -2.65 -14.31 -3.27
C VAL A 203 -2.42 -13.80 -1.86
N GLY A 204 -2.42 -12.49 -1.70
CA GLY A 204 -2.29 -11.85 -0.40
C GLY A 204 -3.16 -10.60 -0.32
N LEU A 205 -4.15 -10.60 0.57
CA LEU A 205 -4.99 -9.45 0.83
C LEU A 205 -4.61 -8.84 2.19
N HIS A 206 -3.97 -7.69 2.15
CA HIS A 206 -3.31 -7.02 3.27
C HIS A 206 -1.99 -7.69 3.70
N THR A 207 -1.30 -8.33 2.78
CA THR A 207 0.11 -8.66 2.98
C THR A 207 0.90 -7.36 2.99
N CYS A 208 1.35 -6.94 4.16
CA CYS A 208 2.01 -5.65 4.35
C CYS A 208 3.44 -5.83 4.83
N GLY A 209 4.33 -4.93 4.43
CA GLY A 209 5.72 -4.93 4.85
C GLY A 209 6.50 -6.12 4.31
N SER A 210 7.35 -6.72 5.14
CA SER A 210 8.19 -7.87 4.80
C SER A 210 7.39 -9.05 4.26
N LEU A 211 6.18 -9.28 4.76
CA LEU A 211 5.30 -10.36 4.28
C LEU A 211 5.00 -10.26 2.78
N ALA A 212 4.77 -9.04 2.25
CA ALA A 212 4.57 -8.85 0.81
C ALA A 212 5.86 -9.11 0.02
N VAL A 213 7.00 -8.67 0.56
CA VAL A 213 8.32 -8.89 -0.05
C VAL A 213 8.63 -10.39 -0.12
N ASP A 214 8.42 -11.12 0.97
CA ASP A 214 8.64 -12.56 1.04
C ASP A 214 7.69 -13.31 0.09
N GLN A 215 6.41 -12.93 0.05
CA GLN A 215 5.45 -13.50 -0.90
C GLN A 215 5.94 -13.34 -2.34
N ILE A 216 6.29 -12.12 -2.74
CA ILE A 216 6.67 -11.81 -4.14
C ILE A 216 7.97 -12.51 -4.50
N ARG A 217 9.00 -12.39 -3.65
CA ARG A 217 10.31 -12.97 -3.88
C ARG A 217 10.23 -14.49 -3.99
N ALA A 218 9.71 -15.16 -2.97
CA ALA A 218 9.62 -16.61 -2.93
C ALA A 218 8.75 -17.16 -4.08
N SER A 219 7.65 -16.48 -4.42
CA SER A 219 6.82 -16.89 -5.56
C SER A 219 7.53 -16.77 -6.89
N ALA A 220 8.31 -15.69 -7.10
CA ALA A 220 9.07 -15.47 -8.32
C ALA A 220 10.23 -16.49 -8.45
N GLU A 221 10.98 -16.73 -7.39
CA GLU A 221 12.09 -17.69 -7.33
C GLU A 221 11.62 -19.13 -7.61
N ASN A 222 10.40 -19.47 -7.21
CA ASN A 222 9.80 -20.78 -7.47
C ASN A 222 8.96 -20.84 -8.76
N ASN A 223 9.00 -19.80 -9.60
CA ASN A 223 8.33 -19.74 -10.91
C ASN A 223 6.83 -20.04 -10.85
N LEU A 224 6.12 -19.50 -9.88
CA LEU A 224 4.67 -19.67 -9.76
C LEU A 224 3.93 -19.06 -10.94
N LYS A 225 2.75 -19.60 -11.27
CA LYS A 225 1.92 -19.17 -12.40
C LYS A 225 1.46 -17.73 -12.30
N ALA A 226 1.14 -17.24 -11.09
CA ALA A 226 0.72 -15.87 -10.86
C ALA A 226 0.96 -15.46 -9.40
N ILE A 227 1.09 -14.16 -9.20
CA ILE A 227 1.21 -13.53 -7.89
C ILE A 227 0.22 -12.37 -7.85
N ILE A 228 -0.64 -12.35 -6.83
CA ILE A 228 -1.51 -11.21 -6.54
C ILE A 228 -1.24 -10.77 -5.12
N SER A 229 -0.63 -9.59 -4.95
CA SER A 229 -0.30 -9.03 -3.64
C SER A 229 -0.91 -7.64 -3.50
N LEU A 230 -1.72 -7.45 -2.45
CA LEU A 230 -2.39 -6.19 -2.11
C LEU A 230 -1.96 -5.76 -0.71
N GLY A 231 -0.89 -4.98 -0.64
CA GLY A 231 -0.45 -4.32 0.58
C GLY A 231 -1.28 -3.05 0.85
N CYS A 232 -1.44 -2.71 2.12
CA CYS A 232 -2.13 -1.49 2.53
C CYS A 232 -1.27 -0.57 3.43
N CYS A 233 -0.12 -1.03 3.90
CA CYS A 233 0.76 -0.32 4.81
C CYS A 233 2.21 -0.44 4.36
N TYR A 234 2.82 0.68 4.01
CA TYR A 234 4.24 0.74 3.67
C TYR A 234 5.15 0.80 4.91
N LEU A 235 4.62 1.25 6.05
CA LEU A 235 5.38 1.40 7.31
C LEU A 235 6.00 0.10 7.84
N LYS A 236 5.48 -1.06 7.42
CA LYS A 236 5.99 -2.37 7.81
C LYS A 236 7.01 -2.95 6.81
N LEU A 237 7.51 -2.16 5.86
CA LEU A 237 8.54 -2.60 4.92
C LEU A 237 9.88 -2.82 5.59
N SER A 238 10.12 -2.16 6.73
CA SER A 238 11.31 -2.34 7.53
C SER A 238 10.92 -2.60 8.99
N GLU A 239 11.41 -3.69 9.57
CA GLU A 239 11.09 -4.06 10.96
C GLU A 239 11.81 -3.15 11.96
N ASP A 240 12.94 -2.57 11.58
CA ASP A 240 13.84 -1.76 12.41
C ASP A 240 13.98 -0.31 11.92
N GLY A 241 13.18 0.11 10.93
CA GLY A 241 13.34 1.41 10.29
C GLY A 241 14.48 1.46 9.27
N SER A 242 15.20 0.35 9.04
CA SER A 242 16.21 0.26 8.00
C SER A 242 15.58 0.02 6.62
N ASP A 243 16.19 0.60 5.58
CA ASP A 243 15.65 0.58 4.20
C ASP A 243 15.90 -0.75 3.47
N GLN A 244 16.18 -1.84 4.18
CA GLN A 244 16.63 -3.11 3.60
C GLN A 244 15.63 -3.78 2.65
N ASN A 245 14.34 -3.44 2.76
CA ASN A 245 13.28 -4.04 1.95
C ASN A 245 12.81 -3.18 0.77
N ILE A 246 13.49 -2.07 0.52
CA ILE A 246 13.25 -1.31 -0.71
C ILE A 246 13.77 -2.14 -1.88
N SER A 247 12.98 -2.20 -2.91
CA SER A 247 13.18 -2.97 -4.14
C SER A 247 14.66 -3.24 -4.46
N LEU A 248 15.03 -4.51 -4.65
CA LEU A 248 16.37 -4.90 -5.13
C LEU A 248 16.81 -4.11 -6.36
N PHE A 249 15.86 -3.70 -7.18
CA PHE A 249 16.14 -2.85 -8.34
C PHE A 249 16.56 -1.43 -7.91
N SER A 250 15.94 -0.84 -6.87
CA SER A 250 16.36 0.50 -6.40
C SER A 250 17.75 0.46 -5.76
N GLN A 251 18.16 -0.67 -5.19
CA GLN A 251 19.51 -0.88 -4.69
C GLN A 251 20.59 -0.92 -5.78
N SER A 252 20.20 -1.15 -7.04
CA SER A 252 21.11 -1.12 -8.19
C SER A 252 21.47 0.29 -8.65
N PHE A 253 20.85 1.34 -8.12
CA PHE A 253 21.21 2.71 -8.41
C PHE A 253 22.44 3.14 -7.59
N SER A 254 23.31 3.95 -8.18
CA SER A 254 24.48 4.51 -7.51
C SER A 254 24.12 5.37 -6.28
N SER A 255 22.93 5.93 -6.26
CA SER A 255 22.39 6.72 -5.16
C SER A 255 20.92 6.34 -4.94
N PRO A 256 20.62 5.25 -4.23
CA PRO A 256 19.26 4.78 -4.04
C PRO A 256 18.40 5.80 -3.27
N LEU A 257 17.07 5.72 -3.46
CA LEU A 257 16.12 6.47 -2.63
C LEU A 257 16.09 5.86 -1.23
N VAL A 258 16.18 6.71 -0.22
CA VAL A 258 16.01 6.33 1.18
C VAL A 258 14.56 6.63 1.58
N MET A 259 13.83 5.61 2.00
CA MET A 259 12.41 5.71 2.39
C MET A 259 12.30 5.60 3.92
N ASN A 260 12.47 6.72 4.59
CA ASN A 260 12.35 6.75 6.05
C ASN A 260 10.89 6.60 6.53
N PRO A 261 10.63 6.42 7.84
CA PRO A 261 9.27 6.24 8.37
C PRO A 261 8.33 7.41 8.05
N PHE A 262 8.83 8.63 7.94
CA PHE A 262 8.01 9.79 7.57
C PHE A 262 7.52 9.69 6.13
N ALA A 263 8.41 9.39 5.17
CA ALA A 263 8.07 9.19 3.76
C ALA A 263 7.07 8.04 3.58
N LEU A 264 7.27 6.92 4.28
CA LEU A 264 6.34 5.78 4.26
C LEU A 264 4.98 6.14 4.85
N THR A 265 4.93 7.00 5.88
CA THR A 265 3.68 7.52 6.44
C THR A 265 2.93 8.40 5.44
N LEU A 266 3.64 9.28 4.72
CA LEU A 266 3.06 10.09 3.64
C LEU A 266 2.47 9.21 2.55
N ALA A 267 3.20 8.18 2.11
CA ALA A 267 2.73 7.22 1.11
C ALA A 267 1.45 6.49 1.55
N CYS A 268 1.35 6.06 2.82
CA CYS A 268 0.13 5.47 3.38
C CYS A 268 -1.05 6.46 3.40
N GLY A 269 -0.79 7.75 3.52
CA GLY A 269 -1.79 8.82 3.52
C GLY A 269 -2.34 9.19 2.14
N ALA A 270 -1.60 8.91 1.07
CA ALA A 270 -1.88 9.38 -0.29
C ALA A 270 -3.23 8.92 -0.87
N HIS A 271 -3.80 7.83 -0.37
CA HIS A 271 -5.07 7.27 -0.85
C HIS A 271 -6.30 7.72 -0.04
N ARG A 272 -6.14 8.56 0.97
CA ARG A 272 -7.25 9.03 1.79
C ARG A 272 -8.10 10.04 1.01
N LYS A 273 -9.42 9.89 1.11
CA LYS A 273 -10.34 10.86 0.53
C LYS A 273 -10.16 12.21 1.21
N VAL A 274 -9.95 13.25 0.41
CA VAL A 274 -9.77 14.62 0.86
C VAL A 274 -11.07 15.41 0.66
N SER A 275 -11.45 16.19 1.67
CA SER A 275 -12.64 17.05 1.65
C SER A 275 -12.31 18.43 2.23
N HIS A 276 -13.14 19.43 1.98
CA HIS A 276 -13.00 20.75 2.59
C HIS A 276 -12.84 20.68 4.11
N LYS A 277 -13.71 19.91 4.78
CA LYS A 277 -13.65 19.74 6.23
C LYS A 277 -12.32 19.13 6.68
N SER A 278 -11.80 18.13 5.96
CA SER A 278 -10.54 17.48 6.32
C SER A 278 -9.33 18.40 6.10
N ILE A 279 -9.32 19.20 5.04
CA ILE A 279 -8.25 20.19 4.81
C ILE A 279 -8.28 21.29 5.86
N SER A 280 -9.46 21.88 6.10
CA SER A 280 -9.61 22.93 7.11
C SER A 280 -9.15 22.45 8.49
N PHE A 281 -9.56 21.24 8.89
CA PHE A 281 -9.11 20.65 10.16
C PHE A 281 -7.60 20.40 10.19
N LYS A 282 -7.01 19.85 9.14
CA LYS A 282 -5.55 19.64 9.04
C LYS A 282 -4.79 20.96 9.13
N ARG A 283 -5.26 22.03 8.44
CA ARG A 283 -4.65 23.37 8.54
C ARG A 283 -4.67 23.89 9.96
N GLN A 284 -5.81 23.79 10.62
CA GLN A 284 -5.95 24.25 12.01
C GLN A 284 -5.01 23.50 12.95
N VAL A 285 -4.97 22.16 12.86
CA VAL A 285 -4.05 21.34 13.67
C VAL A 285 -2.59 21.70 13.40
N LYS A 286 -2.20 21.83 12.11
CA LYS A 286 -0.84 22.23 11.75
C LYS A 286 -0.51 23.63 12.25
N PHE A 287 -1.45 24.57 12.13
CA PHE A 287 -1.25 25.93 12.64
C PHE A 287 -0.91 25.93 14.13
N TYR A 288 -1.70 25.26 14.96
CA TYR A 288 -1.42 25.21 16.39
C TYR A 288 -0.11 24.47 16.72
N ARG A 289 0.15 23.34 16.07
CA ARG A 289 1.38 22.58 16.27
C ARG A 289 2.62 23.39 15.91
N TYR A 290 2.59 24.04 14.77
CA TYR A 290 3.75 24.78 14.26
C TYR A 290 3.97 26.05 15.06
N THR A 291 2.90 26.78 15.41
CA THR A 291 3.00 27.94 16.32
C THR A 291 3.57 27.55 17.69
N LEU A 292 3.12 26.43 18.26
CA LEU A 292 3.67 25.94 19.51
C LEU A 292 5.14 25.57 19.36
N HIS A 293 5.51 24.88 18.29
CA HIS A 293 6.90 24.47 18.05
C HIS A 293 7.82 25.70 17.89
N THR A 294 7.44 26.69 17.08
CA THR A 294 8.24 27.94 16.93
C THR A 294 8.40 28.66 18.27
N LEU A 295 7.33 28.77 19.04
CA LEU A 295 7.38 29.40 20.36
C LEU A 295 8.33 28.65 21.33
N LEU A 296 8.27 27.31 21.33
CA LEU A 296 9.14 26.49 22.17
C LEU A 296 10.61 26.55 21.71
N ALA A 297 10.84 26.53 20.41
CA ALA A 297 12.19 26.63 19.85
C ALA A 297 12.82 27.99 20.12
N ASP A 298 12.09 29.08 19.87
CA ASP A 298 12.63 30.45 19.96
C ASP A 298 12.82 30.92 21.42
N HIS A 299 11.91 30.54 22.31
CA HIS A 299 11.92 31.06 23.70
C HIS A 299 12.47 30.07 24.73
N TYR A 300 12.39 28.75 24.44
CA TYR A 300 12.78 27.70 25.39
C TYR A 300 13.87 26.77 24.89
N GLN A 301 14.41 27.04 23.69
CA GLN A 301 15.46 26.22 23.04
C GLN A 301 15.07 24.73 22.90
N HIS A 302 13.77 24.46 22.82
CA HIS A 302 13.25 23.11 22.64
C HIS A 302 13.11 22.80 21.14
N SER A 303 13.96 21.94 20.62
CA SER A 303 14.05 21.62 19.18
C SER A 303 13.19 20.42 18.76
N GLU A 304 12.65 19.65 19.70
CA GLU A 304 11.84 18.48 19.35
C GLU A 304 10.41 18.88 18.95
N LEU A 305 9.96 18.43 17.78
CA LEU A 305 8.60 18.66 17.36
C LEU A 305 7.62 17.81 18.17
N ILE A 306 6.69 18.46 18.86
CA ILE A 306 5.64 17.76 19.61
C ILE A 306 4.66 17.13 18.63
N ILE A 307 4.57 15.80 18.65
CA ILE A 307 3.65 15.01 17.84
C ILE A 307 2.50 14.56 18.76
N PHE A 308 1.28 15.01 18.48
CA PHE A 308 0.05 14.59 19.15
C PHE A 308 -0.68 13.54 18.33
#